data_8a686109b22d1e601391163d28be4ff2
#
_entry.id   8a686109b22d1e601391163d28be4ff2
#
_cell.length_a   1.000
_cell.length_b   1.000
_cell.length_c   1.000
_cell.angle_alpha   90.00
_cell.angle_beta   90.00
_cell.angle_gamma   90.00
#
_symmetry.space_group_name_H-M   'P 1'
#
loop_
_entity.id
_entity.type
_entity.pdbx_description
1 polymer ?
#
loop_
_entity_poly.entity_id
_entity_poly.type
_entity_poly.pdbx_seq_one_letter_code
_entity_poly.pdbx_strand_id
1 'polypeptide(L)'
;MVEREQTKKDIKELAKNDKYSILLPTYNEVENLPIIIWLIVKYMDESELDYEIIVIDDGSPDGTLDMAKQLQNLYGEYKIVLRPREKKLGLGTAYMHGIKHATGNFIVIMDADLSHHPKFIPKMIEQQRYLDLDIISGTRYVKGGGVYGWDFKRKLISRTANFLTQILLRPGASDLTGSFRLYKKDVLENLIQSCVSKGYVFQMEMIIRARQFNYTIGEVPITFVDRVYGESKLGGSEIFQFAKGLLYLFATT
;
A
#
# COMPACT_ATOMS: atom_id res chain seq x y z
N MET A 1 28.83 16.63 12.04
CA MET A 1 27.87 16.19 13.09
C MET A 1 26.78 17.24 13.28
N VAL A 2 27.11 18.51 13.46
CA VAL A 2 26.16 19.64 13.64
C VAL A 2 25.20 19.81 12.46
N GLU A 3 25.67 19.77 11.20
CA GLU A 3 24.81 19.87 10.01
C GLU A 3 23.76 18.74 9.91
N ARG A 4 24.12 17.51 10.30
CA ARG A 4 23.18 16.38 10.30
C ARG A 4 22.11 16.50 11.41
N GLU A 5 22.44 17.10 12.53
CA GLU A 5 21.48 17.35 13.61
C GLU A 5 20.55 18.50 13.26
N GLN A 6 21.08 19.55 12.62
CA GLN A 6 20.26 20.67 12.15
C GLN A 6 19.28 20.21 11.07
N THR A 7 19.77 19.45 10.07
CA THR A 7 18.91 18.86 9.01
C THR A 7 17.80 17.98 9.60
N LYS A 8 18.11 17.17 10.62
CA LYS A 8 17.09 16.36 11.31
C LYS A 8 16.06 17.20 12.06
N LYS A 9 16.48 18.33 12.64
CA LYS A 9 15.59 19.25 13.34
C LYS A 9 14.67 19.97 12.37
N ASP A 10 15.20 20.43 11.23
CA ASP A 10 14.44 21.09 10.16
C ASP A 10 13.43 20.15 9.51
N ILE A 11 13.81 18.90 9.26
CA ILE A 11 12.91 17.85 8.76
C ILE A 11 11.79 17.55 9.79
N LYS A 12 12.12 17.55 11.08
CA LYS A 12 11.15 17.31 12.16
C LYS A 12 10.17 18.48 12.32
N GLU A 13 10.61 19.68 12.02
CA GLU A 13 9.81 20.91 12.10
C GLU A 13 8.88 21.06 10.90
N LEU A 14 9.34 20.77 9.68
CA LEU A 14 8.54 20.70 8.46
C LEU A 14 7.45 19.62 8.54
N ALA A 15 7.73 18.52 9.21
CA ALA A 15 6.84 17.38 9.38
C ALA A 15 5.78 17.54 10.47
N LYS A 16 5.76 18.64 11.19
CA LYS A 16 4.80 18.89 12.30
C LYS A 16 3.34 18.96 11.84
N ASN A 17 3.12 19.20 10.55
CA ASN A 17 1.79 19.33 9.95
C ASN A 17 1.40 18.14 9.06
N ASP A 18 2.27 17.10 8.97
CA ASP A 18 1.98 15.94 8.15
C ASP A 18 0.99 15.01 8.84
N LYS A 19 -0.10 14.70 8.13
CA LYS A 19 -1.05 13.68 8.53
C LYS A 19 -1.08 12.54 7.52
N TYR A 20 -1.16 11.31 8.02
CA TYR A 20 -1.13 10.08 7.23
C TYR A 20 -2.49 9.39 7.24
N SER A 21 -3.10 9.22 6.07
CA SER A 21 -4.31 8.40 5.94
C SER A 21 -3.93 7.02 5.45
N ILE A 22 -4.22 5.99 6.24
CA ILE A 22 -3.91 4.59 5.91
C ILE A 22 -5.16 3.97 5.30
N LEU A 23 -5.12 3.68 4.00
CA LEU A 23 -6.21 3.00 3.30
C LEU A 23 -6.08 1.49 3.51
N LEU A 24 -7.08 0.91 4.16
CA LEU A 24 -7.14 -0.49 4.54
C LEU A 24 -8.40 -1.15 3.92
N PRO A 25 -8.34 -1.61 2.66
CA PRO A 25 -9.44 -2.34 2.06
C PRO A 25 -9.58 -3.72 2.69
N THR A 26 -10.82 -4.10 3.01
CA THR A 26 -11.15 -5.37 3.67
C THR A 26 -12.20 -6.15 2.89
N TYR A 27 -12.04 -7.47 2.87
CA TYR A 27 -13.07 -8.42 2.43
C TYR A 27 -12.81 -9.79 3.08
N ASN A 28 -13.65 -10.19 4.02
CA ASN A 28 -13.49 -11.39 4.85
C ASN A 28 -12.18 -11.37 5.66
N GLU A 29 -12.03 -10.35 6.51
CA GLU A 29 -10.83 -10.12 7.31
C GLU A 29 -11.16 -10.00 8.82
N VAL A 30 -12.26 -10.61 9.27
CA VAL A 30 -12.75 -10.49 10.67
C VAL A 30 -11.69 -10.87 11.70
N GLU A 31 -10.86 -11.88 11.41
CA GLU A 31 -9.81 -12.37 12.31
C GLU A 31 -8.52 -11.53 12.23
N ASN A 32 -8.22 -11.00 11.04
CA ASN A 32 -7.01 -10.21 10.81
C ASN A 32 -7.17 -8.75 11.27
N LEU A 33 -8.37 -8.19 11.13
CA LEU A 33 -8.64 -6.77 11.30
C LEU A 33 -8.25 -6.24 12.70
N PRO A 34 -8.57 -6.90 13.82
CA PRO A 34 -8.16 -6.43 15.15
C PRO A 34 -6.64 -6.35 15.31
N ILE A 35 -5.94 -7.34 14.75
CA ILE A 35 -4.48 -7.47 14.88
C ILE A 35 -3.79 -6.39 14.05
N ILE A 36 -4.23 -6.21 12.79
CA ILE A 36 -3.59 -5.22 11.91
C ILE A 36 -3.84 -3.79 12.40
N ILE A 37 -5.05 -3.47 12.88
CA ILE A 37 -5.36 -2.14 13.46
C ILE A 37 -4.51 -1.91 14.70
N TRP A 38 -4.42 -2.87 15.61
CA TRP A 38 -3.57 -2.75 16.80
C TRP A 38 -2.10 -2.51 16.43
N LEU A 39 -1.57 -3.22 15.44
CA LEU A 39 -0.19 -3.02 14.98
C LEU A 39 0.01 -1.64 14.35
N ILE A 40 -0.94 -1.16 13.54
CA ILE A 40 -0.86 0.19 12.96
C ILE A 40 -0.83 1.23 14.07
N VAL A 41 -1.79 1.18 14.99
CA VAL A 41 -1.88 2.10 16.14
C VAL A 41 -0.56 2.09 16.92
N LYS A 42 -0.05 0.90 17.26
CA LYS A 42 1.20 0.75 18.00
C LYS A 42 2.37 1.49 17.33
N TYR A 43 2.64 1.18 16.05
CA TYR A 43 3.82 1.74 15.38
C TYR A 43 3.67 3.22 15.02
N MET A 44 2.45 3.68 14.76
CA MET A 44 2.20 5.08 14.48
C MET A 44 2.27 5.95 15.76
N ASP A 45 1.69 5.45 16.87
CA ASP A 45 1.75 6.14 18.18
C ASP A 45 3.19 6.15 18.73
N GLU A 46 3.94 5.03 18.65
CA GLU A 46 5.35 4.96 19.03
C GLU A 46 6.25 5.94 18.24
N SER A 47 5.82 6.30 17.03
CA SER A 47 6.53 7.24 16.16
C SER A 47 6.03 8.67 16.25
N GLU A 48 5.08 8.97 17.15
CA GLU A 48 4.46 10.29 17.37
C GLU A 48 3.92 10.92 16.07
N LEU A 49 3.28 10.10 15.21
CA LEU A 49 2.75 10.52 13.92
C LEU A 49 1.25 10.85 14.03
N ASP A 50 0.80 11.88 13.33
CA ASP A 50 -0.63 12.15 13.16
C ASP A 50 -1.19 11.28 12.03
N TYR A 51 -2.26 10.51 12.30
CA TYR A 51 -2.80 9.57 11.33
C TYR A 51 -4.27 9.24 11.56
N GLU A 52 -4.87 8.67 10.52
CA GLU A 52 -6.17 8.02 10.53
C GLU A 52 -6.11 6.70 9.75
N ILE A 53 -6.96 5.75 10.08
CA ILE A 53 -7.11 4.46 9.40
C ILE A 53 -8.48 4.44 8.72
N ILE A 54 -8.51 4.37 7.40
CA ILE A 54 -9.74 4.32 6.62
C ILE A 54 -10.01 2.87 6.24
N VAL A 55 -10.92 2.23 6.96
CA VAL A 55 -11.36 0.86 6.69
C VAL A 55 -12.41 0.88 5.60
N ILE A 56 -12.12 0.22 4.47
CA ILE A 56 -12.98 0.17 3.29
C ILE A 56 -13.48 -1.26 3.14
N ASP A 57 -14.60 -1.57 3.76
CA ASP A 57 -15.18 -2.92 3.71
C ASP A 57 -16.03 -3.12 2.44
N ASP A 58 -15.72 -4.17 1.68
CA ASP A 58 -16.32 -4.50 0.39
C ASP A 58 -17.55 -5.43 0.53
N GLY A 59 -18.37 -5.22 1.57
CA GLY A 59 -19.57 -6.01 1.84
C GLY A 59 -19.23 -7.41 2.35
N SER A 60 -18.33 -7.50 3.34
CA SER A 60 -17.90 -8.77 3.92
C SER A 60 -19.06 -9.50 4.61
N PRO A 61 -19.32 -10.78 4.28
CA PRO A 61 -20.37 -11.57 4.95
C PRO A 61 -19.95 -12.20 6.28
N ASP A 62 -18.66 -12.16 6.65
CA ASP A 62 -18.06 -12.83 7.80
C ASP A 62 -18.12 -12.03 9.12
N GLY A 63 -18.70 -10.82 9.11
CA GLY A 63 -18.74 -9.94 10.29
C GLY A 63 -17.58 -8.94 10.37
N THR A 64 -16.74 -8.82 9.34
CA THR A 64 -15.64 -7.84 9.29
C THR A 64 -16.11 -6.42 9.59
N LEU A 65 -17.25 -5.98 9.02
CA LEU A 65 -17.78 -4.63 9.27
C LEU A 65 -18.19 -4.41 10.72
N ASP A 66 -18.76 -5.41 11.38
CA ASP A 66 -19.17 -5.29 12.78
C ASP A 66 -17.94 -5.28 13.70
N MET A 67 -16.91 -6.05 13.38
CA MET A 67 -15.61 -5.93 14.04
C MET A 67 -15.01 -4.53 13.85
N ALA A 68 -15.07 -3.97 12.65
CA ALA A 68 -14.58 -2.62 12.38
C ALA A 68 -15.31 -1.54 13.21
N LYS A 69 -16.64 -1.67 13.41
CA LYS A 69 -17.41 -0.77 14.30
C LYS A 69 -16.97 -0.89 15.76
N GLN A 70 -16.70 -2.11 16.25
CA GLN A 70 -16.19 -2.31 17.61
C GLN A 70 -14.81 -1.65 17.80
N LEU A 71 -13.92 -1.78 16.82
CA LEU A 71 -12.62 -1.14 16.84
C LEU A 71 -12.73 0.40 16.74
N GLN A 72 -13.67 0.92 15.94
CA GLN A 72 -13.96 2.35 15.89
C GLN A 72 -14.44 2.87 17.26
N ASN A 73 -15.32 2.15 17.96
CA ASN A 73 -15.75 2.51 19.31
C ASN A 73 -14.60 2.49 20.33
N LEU A 74 -13.63 1.58 20.16
CA LEU A 74 -12.46 1.45 21.05
C LEU A 74 -11.44 2.57 20.83
N TYR A 75 -11.09 2.89 19.56
CA TYR A 75 -10.02 3.82 19.22
C TYR A 75 -10.51 5.24 18.87
N GLY A 76 -11.81 5.42 18.67
CA GLY A 76 -12.44 6.69 18.31
C GLY A 76 -12.63 6.88 16.79
N GLU A 77 -13.70 7.59 16.43
CA GLU A 77 -14.07 7.86 15.03
C GLU A 77 -13.05 8.75 14.27
N TYR A 78 -12.28 9.54 15.01
CA TYR A 78 -11.22 10.37 14.45
C TYR A 78 -9.99 9.53 14.02
N LYS A 79 -9.77 8.36 14.65
CA LYS A 79 -8.65 7.46 14.38
C LYS A 79 -9.05 6.34 13.42
N ILE A 80 -10.27 5.83 13.50
CA ILE A 80 -10.80 4.79 12.61
C ILE A 80 -12.03 5.32 11.88
N VAL A 81 -11.90 5.49 10.57
CA VAL A 81 -12.93 6.01 9.68
C VAL A 81 -13.50 4.85 8.85
N LEU A 82 -14.79 4.54 9.02
CA LEU A 82 -15.43 3.44 8.31
C LEU A 82 -16.06 3.93 7.00
N ARG A 83 -15.76 3.22 5.90
CA ARG A 83 -16.30 3.52 4.56
C ARG A 83 -16.71 2.23 3.86
N PRO A 84 -17.82 1.60 4.33
CA PRO A 84 -18.32 0.37 3.73
C PRO A 84 -18.84 0.60 2.32
N ARG A 85 -18.73 -0.42 1.49
CA ARG A 85 -19.30 -0.50 0.14
C ARG A 85 -20.26 -1.67 0.04
N GLU A 86 -21.23 -1.60 -0.86
CA GLU A 86 -22.25 -2.67 -1.01
C GLU A 86 -21.67 -3.99 -1.51
N LYS A 87 -20.59 -3.94 -2.30
CA LYS A 87 -19.99 -5.12 -2.92
C LYS A 87 -18.55 -4.89 -3.38
N LYS A 88 -17.85 -6.00 -3.62
CA LYS A 88 -16.49 -6.01 -4.16
C LYS A 88 -16.47 -5.57 -5.63
N LEU A 89 -15.85 -4.45 -5.93
CA LEU A 89 -15.74 -3.84 -7.26
C LEU A 89 -14.30 -3.78 -7.79
N GLY A 90 -13.38 -4.44 -7.10
CA GLY A 90 -11.95 -4.45 -7.40
C GLY A 90 -11.14 -3.43 -6.57
N LEU A 91 -9.86 -3.76 -6.37
CA LEU A 91 -8.96 -3.06 -5.44
C LEU A 91 -8.76 -1.57 -5.79
N GLY A 92 -8.55 -1.26 -7.07
CA GLY A 92 -8.42 0.13 -7.52
C GLY A 92 -9.63 1.00 -7.19
N THR A 93 -10.85 0.43 -7.28
CA THR A 93 -12.08 1.15 -6.92
C THR A 93 -12.23 1.36 -5.41
N ALA A 94 -11.64 0.46 -4.59
CA ALA A 94 -11.59 0.66 -3.14
C ALA A 94 -10.70 1.86 -2.78
N TYR A 95 -9.55 1.98 -3.40
CA TYR A 95 -8.67 3.15 -3.21
C TYR A 95 -9.31 4.45 -3.70
N MET A 96 -9.97 4.44 -4.87
CA MET A 96 -10.75 5.58 -5.37
C MET A 96 -11.85 6.03 -4.39
N HIS A 97 -12.46 5.07 -3.70
CA HIS A 97 -13.48 5.36 -2.69
C HIS A 97 -12.83 5.92 -1.43
N GLY A 98 -11.79 5.27 -0.92
CA GLY A 98 -11.13 5.65 0.34
C GLY A 98 -10.45 7.02 0.30
N ILE A 99 -9.76 7.36 -0.79
CA ILE A 99 -9.01 8.61 -0.91
C ILE A 99 -9.90 9.85 -0.80
N LYS A 100 -11.16 9.77 -1.22
CA LYS A 100 -12.14 10.86 -1.09
C LYS A 100 -12.43 11.23 0.36
N HIS A 101 -12.16 10.33 1.28
CA HIS A 101 -12.39 10.50 2.71
C HIS A 101 -11.10 10.71 3.50
N ALA A 102 -9.95 10.63 2.84
CA ALA A 102 -8.65 10.85 3.44
C ALA A 102 -8.44 12.32 3.75
N THR A 103 -8.11 12.64 5.00
CA THR A 103 -7.82 14.01 5.44
C THR A 103 -6.32 14.30 5.51
N GLY A 104 -5.46 13.26 5.47
CA GLY A 104 -4.02 13.39 5.45
C GLY A 104 -3.48 13.89 4.11
N ASN A 105 -2.33 14.55 4.16
CA ASN A 105 -1.58 14.97 2.96
C ASN A 105 -0.69 13.84 2.40
N PHE A 106 -0.53 12.75 3.16
CA PHE A 106 0.10 11.50 2.73
C PHE A 106 -0.85 10.32 2.86
N ILE A 107 -0.76 9.39 1.91
CA ILE A 107 -1.61 8.19 1.87
C ILE A 107 -0.74 6.95 1.92
N VAL A 108 -1.00 6.08 2.89
CA VAL A 108 -0.43 4.73 2.94
C VAL A 108 -1.47 3.74 2.43
N ILE A 109 -1.08 2.93 1.47
CA ILE A 109 -1.89 1.79 1.00
C ILE A 109 -1.27 0.52 1.55
N MET A 110 -2.07 -0.33 2.19
CA MET A 110 -1.64 -1.64 2.67
C MET A 110 -2.80 -2.64 2.73
N ASP A 111 -2.47 -3.93 2.68
CA ASP A 111 -3.45 -5.00 2.80
C ASP A 111 -3.74 -5.31 4.29
N ALA A 112 -4.96 -5.78 4.59
CA ALA A 112 -5.42 -6.07 5.95
C ALA A 112 -5.06 -7.50 6.43
N ASP A 113 -4.51 -8.36 5.58
CA ASP A 113 -4.29 -9.79 5.78
C ASP A 113 -2.99 -10.15 6.55
N LEU A 114 -2.39 -9.18 7.23
CA LEU A 114 -1.12 -9.29 7.98
C LEU A 114 0.12 -9.58 7.12
N SER A 115 0.00 -9.66 5.79
CA SER A 115 1.16 -9.85 4.92
C SER A 115 2.07 -8.63 4.86
N HIS A 116 1.52 -7.44 5.09
CA HIS A 116 2.22 -6.17 5.21
C HIS A 116 2.37 -5.77 6.67
N HIS A 117 3.56 -5.87 7.22
CA HIS A 117 3.75 -5.52 8.64
C HIS A 117 3.88 -4.01 8.84
N PRO A 118 3.04 -3.38 9.70
CA PRO A 118 3.02 -1.91 9.90
C PRO A 118 4.32 -1.29 10.40
N LYS A 119 5.24 -2.08 10.98
CA LYS A 119 6.58 -1.60 11.41
C LYS A 119 7.39 -0.92 10.30
N PHE A 120 7.03 -1.15 9.04
CA PHE A 120 7.73 -0.53 7.91
C PHE A 120 7.20 0.87 7.58
N ILE A 121 5.99 1.26 8.05
CA ILE A 121 5.40 2.58 7.78
C ILE A 121 6.31 3.71 8.27
N PRO A 122 6.80 3.72 9.52
CA PRO A 122 7.71 4.78 9.98
C PRO A 122 8.98 4.91 9.13
N LYS A 123 9.53 3.79 8.64
CA LYS A 123 10.72 3.81 7.77
C LYS A 123 10.42 4.39 6.39
N MET A 124 9.22 4.11 5.84
CA MET A 124 8.77 4.70 4.58
C MET A 124 8.61 6.22 4.73
N ILE A 125 8.04 6.66 5.84
CA ILE A 125 7.87 8.08 6.18
C ILE A 125 9.24 8.76 6.37
N GLU A 126 10.15 8.15 7.10
CA GLU A 126 11.50 8.67 7.30
C GLU A 126 12.23 8.89 5.96
N GLN A 127 12.18 7.91 5.06
CA GLN A 127 12.81 8.02 3.75
C GLN A 127 12.10 9.05 2.86
N GLN A 128 10.77 9.11 2.89
CA GLN A 128 10.00 10.10 2.16
C GLN A 128 10.40 11.53 2.59
N ARG A 129 10.44 11.79 3.88
CA ARG A 129 10.83 13.09 4.45
C ARG A 129 12.26 13.47 4.12
N TYR A 130 13.18 12.51 4.22
CA TYR A 130 14.61 12.76 3.99
C TYR A 130 14.93 13.13 2.55
N LEU A 131 14.23 12.54 1.57
CA LEU A 131 14.49 12.71 0.13
C LEU A 131 13.38 13.48 -0.58
N ASP A 132 12.32 13.91 0.11
CA ASP A 132 11.11 14.55 -0.43
C ASP A 132 10.50 13.80 -1.63
N LEU A 133 10.43 12.47 -1.54
CA LEU A 133 9.96 11.64 -2.63
C LEU A 133 8.42 11.68 -2.74
N ASP A 134 7.93 11.51 -3.96
CA ASP A 134 6.50 11.49 -4.24
C ASP A 134 5.85 10.15 -3.84
N ILE A 135 6.63 9.06 -3.99
CA ILE A 135 6.18 7.67 -3.74
C ILE A 135 7.29 6.92 -3.01
N ILE A 136 6.92 6.16 -1.98
CA ILE A 136 7.78 5.12 -1.38
C ILE A 136 7.11 3.77 -1.58
N SER A 137 7.80 2.85 -2.23
CA SER A 137 7.33 1.47 -2.43
C SER A 137 8.02 0.50 -1.46
N GLY A 138 7.23 -0.24 -0.71
CA GLY A 138 7.72 -1.40 0.02
C GLY A 138 8.08 -2.51 -0.96
N THR A 139 9.34 -2.95 -0.97
CA THR A 139 9.83 -3.94 -1.95
C THR A 139 10.37 -5.20 -1.28
N ARG A 140 10.04 -6.34 -1.90
CA ARG A 140 10.49 -7.68 -1.51
C ARG A 140 11.80 -8.09 -2.19
N TYR A 141 12.24 -7.36 -3.21
CA TYR A 141 13.26 -7.81 -4.17
C TYR A 141 14.57 -7.03 -4.14
N VAL A 142 14.71 -6.09 -3.21
CA VAL A 142 16.00 -5.44 -2.93
C VAL A 142 16.72 -6.11 -1.75
N LYS A 143 18.00 -5.79 -1.56
CA LYS A 143 18.79 -6.27 -0.42
C LYS A 143 18.13 -5.88 0.90
N GLY A 144 17.87 -6.87 1.76
CA GLY A 144 17.14 -6.69 3.03
C GLY A 144 15.63 -6.90 2.94
N GLY A 145 15.09 -7.02 1.73
CA GLY A 145 13.70 -7.46 1.51
C GLY A 145 13.57 -8.97 1.37
N GLY A 146 12.35 -9.48 1.41
CA GLY A 146 12.12 -10.90 1.27
C GLY A 146 10.67 -11.33 1.32
N VAL A 147 10.47 -12.63 1.09
CA VAL A 147 9.16 -13.29 1.16
C VAL A 147 9.29 -14.52 2.05
N TYR A 148 8.44 -14.61 3.06
CA TYR A 148 8.33 -15.74 3.96
C TYR A 148 7.02 -16.50 3.71
N GLY A 149 7.07 -17.85 3.77
CA GLY A 149 5.88 -18.72 3.63
C GLY A 149 5.55 -19.14 2.19
N TRP A 150 6.01 -18.45 1.16
CA TRP A 150 5.72 -18.83 -0.22
C TRP A 150 6.51 -20.07 -0.67
N ASP A 151 5.85 -20.93 -1.44
CA ASP A 151 6.50 -22.03 -2.13
C ASP A 151 7.43 -21.54 -3.26
N PHE A 152 8.27 -22.45 -3.77
CA PHE A 152 9.22 -22.13 -4.83
C PHE A 152 8.54 -21.67 -6.12
N LYS A 153 7.42 -22.31 -6.51
CA LYS A 153 6.67 -21.99 -7.74
C LYS A 153 6.12 -20.56 -7.69
N ARG A 154 5.50 -20.16 -6.58
CA ARG A 154 4.98 -18.81 -6.38
C ARG A 154 6.09 -17.76 -6.39
N LYS A 155 7.24 -18.05 -5.75
CA LYS A 155 8.42 -17.17 -5.79
C LYS A 155 8.95 -16.99 -7.21
N LEU A 156 9.03 -18.08 -7.98
CA LEU A 156 9.50 -18.05 -9.36
C LEU A 156 8.55 -17.24 -10.25
N ILE A 157 7.23 -17.47 -10.18
CA ILE A 157 6.23 -16.75 -10.96
C ILE A 157 6.32 -15.25 -10.66
N SER A 158 6.35 -14.86 -9.39
CA SER A 158 6.40 -13.44 -9.00
C SER A 158 7.70 -12.77 -9.45
N ARG A 159 8.86 -13.42 -9.31
CA ARG A 159 10.15 -12.90 -9.79
C ARG A 159 10.18 -12.76 -11.31
N THR A 160 9.67 -13.76 -12.03
CA THR A 160 9.60 -13.72 -13.49
C THR A 160 8.68 -12.61 -13.97
N ALA A 161 7.52 -12.43 -13.35
CA ALA A 161 6.60 -11.34 -13.66
C ALA A 161 7.27 -9.96 -13.48
N ASN A 162 7.92 -9.73 -12.34
CA ASN A 162 8.66 -8.48 -12.10
C ASN A 162 9.82 -8.30 -13.09
N PHE A 163 10.58 -9.35 -13.38
CA PHE A 163 11.70 -9.31 -14.34
C PHE A 163 11.24 -8.97 -15.76
N LEU A 164 10.17 -9.60 -16.24
CA LEU A 164 9.59 -9.27 -17.56
C LEU A 164 9.11 -7.83 -17.63
N THR A 165 8.46 -7.35 -16.58
CA THR A 165 8.01 -5.95 -16.53
C THR A 165 9.20 -4.97 -16.50
N GLN A 166 10.29 -5.31 -15.80
CA GLN A 166 11.52 -4.51 -15.79
C GLN A 166 12.12 -4.37 -17.19
N ILE A 167 12.18 -5.45 -17.96
CA ILE A 167 12.73 -5.44 -19.33
C ILE A 167 11.83 -4.63 -20.26
N LEU A 168 10.51 -4.88 -20.23
CA LEU A 168 9.57 -4.32 -21.19
C LEU A 168 9.25 -2.84 -20.92
N LEU A 169 9.08 -2.45 -19.66
CA LEU A 169 8.52 -1.16 -19.29
C LEU A 169 9.49 -0.25 -18.50
N ARG A 170 10.63 -0.79 -18.05
CA ARG A 170 11.67 -0.05 -17.30
C ARG A 170 11.09 0.87 -16.21
N PRO A 171 10.30 0.36 -15.28
CA PRO A 171 9.46 1.14 -14.37
C PRO A 171 10.23 1.95 -13.32
N GLY A 172 11.52 1.65 -13.11
CA GLY A 172 12.34 2.32 -12.08
C GLY A 172 12.05 1.86 -10.65
N ALA A 173 11.24 0.81 -10.46
CA ALA A 173 10.97 0.17 -9.17
C ALA A 173 11.18 -1.34 -9.29
N SER A 174 11.67 -1.99 -8.23
CA SER A 174 12.01 -3.42 -8.23
C SER A 174 10.80 -4.34 -8.02
N ASP A 175 9.75 -3.85 -7.33
CA ASP A 175 8.54 -4.58 -7.00
C ASP A 175 7.28 -3.87 -7.51
N LEU A 176 6.73 -4.40 -8.59
CA LEU A 176 5.58 -3.83 -9.29
C LEU A 176 4.25 -4.44 -8.86
N THR A 177 4.30 -5.60 -8.22
CA THR A 177 3.12 -6.35 -7.79
C THR A 177 2.75 -6.09 -6.32
N GLY A 178 3.64 -5.44 -5.57
CA GLY A 178 3.38 -5.05 -4.19
C GLY A 178 2.42 -3.87 -4.10
N SER A 179 1.50 -3.93 -3.14
CA SER A 179 0.52 -2.86 -2.85
C SER A 179 0.95 -1.95 -1.69
N PHE A 180 1.94 -2.35 -0.88
CA PHE A 180 2.36 -1.59 0.29
C PHE A 180 3.19 -0.37 -0.09
N ARG A 181 2.55 0.79 -0.14
CA ARG A 181 3.15 2.03 -0.63
C ARG A 181 2.67 3.25 0.13
N LEU A 182 3.56 4.25 0.24
CA LEU A 182 3.26 5.60 0.72
C LEU A 182 3.30 6.56 -0.47
N TYR A 183 2.34 7.47 -0.54
CA TYR A 183 2.20 8.47 -1.60
C TYR A 183 1.95 9.86 -1.00
N LYS A 184 2.42 10.91 -1.67
CA LYS A 184 1.77 12.24 -1.54
C LYS A 184 0.34 12.11 -2.04
N LYS A 185 -0.62 12.75 -1.39
CA LYS A 185 -2.07 12.58 -1.70
C LYS A 185 -2.41 13.00 -3.13
N ASP A 186 -1.93 14.16 -3.56
CA ASP A 186 -2.13 14.70 -4.91
C ASP A 186 -1.55 13.78 -6.00
N VAL A 187 -0.39 13.18 -5.73
CA VAL A 187 0.24 12.20 -6.62
C VAL A 187 -0.64 10.96 -6.77
N LEU A 188 -1.16 10.43 -5.65
CA LEU A 188 -2.06 9.27 -5.69
C LEU A 188 -3.37 9.57 -6.42
N GLU A 189 -3.96 10.73 -6.20
CA GLU A 189 -5.19 11.17 -6.88
C GLU A 189 -4.99 11.23 -8.40
N ASN A 190 -3.89 11.82 -8.86
CA ASN A 190 -3.51 11.88 -10.26
C ASN A 190 -3.31 10.49 -10.87
N LEU A 191 -2.59 9.61 -10.19
CA LEU A 191 -2.32 8.25 -10.64
C LEU A 191 -3.60 7.43 -10.77
N ILE A 192 -4.47 7.47 -9.76
CA ILE A 192 -5.74 6.74 -9.78
C ILE A 192 -6.62 7.19 -10.95
N GLN A 193 -6.69 8.49 -11.24
CA GLN A 193 -7.47 9.03 -12.36
C GLN A 193 -6.92 8.60 -13.72
N SER A 194 -5.61 8.40 -13.83
CA SER A 194 -4.94 8.01 -15.08
C SER A 194 -4.95 6.50 -15.32
N CYS A 195 -5.19 5.67 -14.31
CA CYS A 195 -5.21 4.22 -14.44
C CYS A 195 -6.52 3.70 -15.06
N VAL A 196 -6.38 2.80 -16.02
CA VAL A 196 -7.51 2.11 -16.68
C VAL A 196 -7.84 0.78 -15.98
N SER A 197 -6.82 0.12 -15.44
CA SER A 197 -6.94 -1.18 -14.75
C SER A 197 -7.64 -1.03 -13.39
N LYS A 198 -8.45 -2.02 -13.01
CA LYS A 198 -9.17 -2.03 -11.71
C LYS A 198 -8.80 -3.22 -10.82
N GLY A 199 -8.15 -4.24 -11.37
CA GLY A 199 -7.78 -5.49 -10.69
C GLY A 199 -6.29 -5.56 -10.33
N TYR A 200 -5.69 -6.75 -10.45
CA TYR A 200 -4.28 -7.03 -10.09
C TYR A 200 -3.26 -6.18 -10.87
N VAL A 201 -3.57 -5.82 -12.12
CA VAL A 201 -2.71 -4.98 -12.97
C VAL A 201 -2.60 -3.55 -12.46
N PHE A 202 -3.58 -3.09 -11.68
CA PHE A 202 -3.65 -1.73 -11.15
C PHE A 202 -2.37 -1.29 -10.42
N GLN A 203 -1.80 -2.17 -9.57
CA GLN A 203 -0.58 -1.84 -8.83
C GLN A 203 0.64 -1.63 -9.74
N MET A 204 0.74 -2.44 -10.80
CA MET A 204 1.79 -2.30 -11.81
C MET A 204 1.57 -1.02 -12.64
N GLU A 205 0.34 -0.78 -13.11
CA GLU A 205 0.00 0.39 -13.90
C GLU A 205 0.32 1.69 -13.15
N MET A 206 0.02 1.77 -11.86
CA MET A 206 0.33 2.95 -11.04
C MET A 206 1.82 3.31 -11.04
N ILE A 207 2.73 2.34 -10.94
CA ILE A 207 4.18 2.60 -10.99
C ILE A 207 4.61 3.04 -12.38
N ILE A 208 4.05 2.43 -13.43
CA ILE A 208 4.37 2.80 -14.81
C ILE A 208 3.90 4.23 -15.11
N ARG A 209 2.66 4.58 -14.71
CA ARG A 209 2.15 5.94 -14.84
C ARG A 209 2.94 6.94 -14.02
N ALA A 210 3.36 6.58 -12.79
CA ALA A 210 4.21 7.41 -11.96
C ALA A 210 5.51 7.78 -12.69
N ARG A 211 6.14 6.81 -13.35
CA ARG A 211 7.34 7.08 -14.17
C ARG A 211 7.04 7.98 -15.37
N GLN A 212 5.92 7.77 -16.07
CA GLN A 212 5.51 8.61 -17.20
C GLN A 212 5.30 10.07 -16.80
N PHE A 213 4.78 10.30 -15.61
CA PHE A 213 4.58 11.63 -15.04
C PHE A 213 5.82 12.19 -14.35
N ASN A 214 6.96 11.49 -14.41
CA ASN A 214 8.24 11.87 -13.80
C ASN A 214 8.15 12.01 -12.26
N TYR A 215 7.26 11.29 -11.61
CA TYR A 215 7.23 11.24 -10.15
C TYR A 215 8.45 10.48 -9.60
N THR A 216 8.95 10.96 -8.48
CA THR A 216 10.10 10.37 -7.79
C THR A 216 9.65 9.16 -6.95
N ILE A 217 10.36 8.02 -7.11
CA ILE A 217 10.03 6.76 -6.44
C ILE A 217 11.23 6.30 -5.62
N GLY A 218 11.01 6.08 -4.32
CA GLY A 218 11.95 5.41 -3.44
C GLY A 218 11.49 4.01 -3.06
N GLU A 219 12.42 3.20 -2.56
CA GLU A 219 12.14 1.82 -2.17
C GLU A 219 12.62 1.53 -0.75
N VAL A 220 11.75 0.93 0.06
CA VAL A 220 12.06 0.44 1.41
C VAL A 220 11.99 -1.10 1.40
N PRO A 221 13.05 -1.80 1.80
CA PRO A 221 13.00 -3.26 1.91
C PRO A 221 11.98 -3.69 2.96
N ILE A 222 11.06 -4.58 2.57
CA ILE A 222 10.06 -5.18 3.45
C ILE A 222 10.17 -6.69 3.46
N THR A 223 9.77 -7.30 4.57
CA THR A 223 9.50 -8.74 4.63
C THR A 223 8.00 -8.95 4.47
N PHE A 224 7.62 -9.57 3.35
CA PHE A 224 6.26 -10.01 3.10
C PHE A 224 6.08 -11.40 3.73
N VAL A 225 5.07 -11.56 4.56
CA VAL A 225 4.72 -12.85 5.17
C VAL A 225 3.47 -13.38 4.47
N ASP A 226 3.40 -14.69 4.21
CA ASP A 226 2.15 -15.25 3.69
C ASP A 226 1.02 -15.08 4.72
N ARG A 227 -0.21 -15.03 4.24
CA ARG A 227 -1.39 -14.77 5.08
C ARG A 227 -1.44 -15.68 6.29
N VAL A 228 -1.81 -15.12 7.44
CA VAL A 228 -2.00 -15.90 8.66
C VAL A 228 -3.36 -16.62 8.60
N TYR A 229 -4.39 -15.90 8.16
CA TYR A 229 -5.75 -16.41 7.98
C TYR A 229 -6.23 -16.16 6.54
N GLY A 230 -7.06 -17.06 6.01
CA GLY A 230 -7.64 -16.97 4.67
C GLY A 230 -6.79 -17.62 3.57
N GLU A 231 -7.37 -17.76 2.38
CA GLU A 231 -6.74 -18.42 1.23
C GLU A 231 -6.04 -17.41 0.30
N SER A 232 -4.98 -17.86 -0.37
CA SER A 232 -4.28 -17.07 -1.39
C SER A 232 -5.17 -16.86 -2.62
N LYS A 233 -5.30 -15.59 -3.04
CA LYS A 233 -6.12 -15.21 -4.21
C LYS A 233 -5.35 -15.28 -5.54
N LEU A 234 -4.11 -15.81 -5.57
CA LEU A 234 -3.32 -15.92 -6.79
C LEU A 234 -3.65 -17.22 -7.53
N GLY A 235 -4.56 -17.16 -8.48
CA GLY A 235 -4.96 -18.25 -9.37
C GLY A 235 -4.44 -18.08 -10.80
N GLY A 236 -4.77 -19.02 -11.69
CA GLY A 236 -4.38 -18.95 -13.10
C GLY A 236 -5.01 -17.77 -13.85
N SER A 237 -6.21 -17.35 -13.46
CA SER A 237 -6.91 -16.18 -14.01
C SER A 237 -6.17 -14.87 -13.76
N GLU A 238 -5.60 -14.72 -12.55
CA GLU A 238 -4.83 -13.53 -12.17
C GLU A 238 -3.51 -13.43 -12.93
N ILE A 239 -2.84 -14.56 -13.15
CA ILE A 239 -1.61 -14.63 -13.96
C ILE A 239 -1.90 -14.24 -15.41
N PHE A 240 -3.00 -14.75 -15.99
CA PHE A 240 -3.42 -14.40 -17.34
C PHE A 240 -3.76 -12.91 -17.47
N GLN A 241 -4.54 -12.36 -16.51
CA GLN A 241 -4.86 -10.94 -16.45
C GLN A 241 -3.61 -10.08 -16.34
N PHE A 242 -2.63 -10.49 -15.52
CA PHE A 242 -1.36 -9.80 -15.40
C PHE A 242 -0.62 -9.76 -16.74
N ALA A 243 -0.48 -10.89 -17.43
CA ALA A 243 0.18 -10.98 -18.73
C ALA A 243 -0.50 -10.10 -19.79
N LYS A 244 -1.84 -10.13 -19.85
CA LYS A 244 -2.63 -9.27 -20.73
C LYS A 244 -2.44 -7.79 -20.42
N GLY A 245 -2.44 -7.42 -19.14
CA GLY A 245 -2.21 -6.04 -18.71
C GLY A 245 -0.80 -5.56 -19.01
N LEU A 246 0.21 -6.41 -18.84
CA LEU A 246 1.60 -6.10 -19.19
C LEU A 246 1.75 -5.79 -20.69
N LEU A 247 1.15 -6.62 -21.55
CA LEU A 247 1.16 -6.40 -23.01
C LEU A 247 0.40 -5.13 -23.40
N TYR A 248 -0.74 -4.87 -22.76
CA TYR A 248 -1.49 -3.64 -22.98
C TYR A 248 -0.67 -2.41 -22.62
N LEU A 249 -0.05 -2.39 -21.44
CA LEU A 249 0.80 -1.27 -21.01
C LEU A 249 1.99 -1.11 -21.93
N PHE A 250 2.63 -2.19 -22.35
CA PHE A 250 3.76 -2.13 -23.31
C PHE A 250 3.36 -1.54 -24.66
N ALA A 251 2.13 -1.79 -25.13
CA ALA A 251 1.64 -1.26 -26.40
C ALA A 251 1.13 0.20 -26.30
N THR A 252 0.86 0.69 -25.07
CA THR A 252 0.24 2.03 -24.86
C THR A 252 1.13 3.01 -24.11
N THR A 253 2.33 2.59 -23.71
CA THR A 253 3.33 3.40 -23.01
C THR A 253 4.64 3.50 -23.78
#